data_bfd3c368c45ee341d9d8087ffb21a483
#
_entry.id   bfd3c368c45ee341d9d8087ffb21a483
#
_cell.length_a   1.000
_cell.length_b   1.000
_cell.length_c   1.000
_cell.angle_alpha   90.00
_cell.angle_beta   90.00
_cell.angle_gamma   90.00
#
_symmetry.space_group_name_H-M   'P 1'
#
loop_
_entity.id
_entity.type
_entity.pdbx_description
1 polymer ?
#
loop_
_entity_poly.entity_id
_entity_poly.type
_entity_poly.pdbx_seq_one_letter_code
_entity_poly.pdbx_strand_id
1 'polypeptide(L)'
;MAKAERERLALILNSHLNTIHETLQVLDQTPPATVEKVKWEDVIKMGEQVSKQATIVGMLWTGGTPKAKEVEENMASYFNVLQGFLLYFYGSTVGAGPTLSSNLHQSVMQVVNSSFNLMKDSVSSYGSRSKDQKVAVPVLVGKVWEACSGLKKAPATNIAAIGRAMTQVAVSMKDVLREMRELKPDSGGQEDDQQTSGGVAGDGDGNEDDDDDVGDMGNDLSPEEMKVAELAMEVVSDLLLVIKELIRSITGLLKMEKADTSGSFVDSLEKLLKSSQVIGAQIDELGACLYPPQEVSTMEAALKKISSSLNGIESEVEDLKGSTDTFVKACSGLRGSIKQLELVLSCCSVGQLEEQLTNTSLSH
;
A
#
# COMPACT_ATOMS: atom_id res chain seq x y z
N MET A 1 19.60 -42.50 -19.08
CA MET A 1 20.41 -41.93 -17.99
C MET A 1 19.92 -40.53 -17.58
N ALA A 2 19.94 -39.52 -18.40
CA ALA A 2 19.56 -38.15 -18.00
C ALA A 2 18.13 -38.00 -17.40
N LYS A 3 17.13 -38.76 -17.86
CA LYS A 3 15.78 -38.74 -17.29
C LYS A 3 15.74 -39.28 -15.85
N ALA A 4 16.40 -40.41 -15.58
CA ALA A 4 16.45 -40.98 -14.23
C ALA A 4 17.23 -40.09 -13.25
N GLU A 5 18.31 -39.44 -13.72
CA GLU A 5 19.06 -38.45 -12.90
C GLU A 5 18.24 -37.23 -12.60
N ARG A 6 17.47 -36.70 -13.56
CA ARG A 6 16.53 -35.57 -13.34
C ARG A 6 15.46 -35.93 -12.32
N GLU A 7 14.85 -37.11 -12.41
CA GLU A 7 13.85 -37.59 -11.45
C GLU A 7 14.45 -37.69 -10.04
N ARG A 8 15.69 -38.18 -9.92
CA ARG A 8 16.42 -38.22 -8.65
C ARG A 8 16.67 -36.80 -8.08
N LEU A 9 17.14 -35.92 -8.91
CA LEU A 9 17.35 -34.51 -8.51
C LEU A 9 16.04 -33.82 -8.09
N ALA A 10 14.94 -34.15 -8.76
CA ALA A 10 13.62 -33.61 -8.38
C ALA A 10 13.15 -34.10 -7.01
N LEU A 11 13.42 -35.38 -6.66
CA LEU A 11 13.12 -35.90 -5.32
C LEU A 11 13.94 -35.22 -4.25
N ILE A 12 15.23 -34.99 -4.48
CA ILE A 12 16.13 -34.27 -3.56
C ILE A 12 15.69 -32.83 -3.40
N LEU A 13 15.34 -32.15 -4.51
CA LEU A 13 14.79 -30.80 -4.48
C LEU A 13 13.53 -30.71 -3.62
N ASN A 14 12.58 -31.64 -3.83
CA ASN A 14 11.34 -31.67 -3.05
C ASN A 14 11.60 -31.85 -1.55
N SER A 15 12.58 -32.66 -1.18
CA SER A 15 12.99 -32.79 0.23
C SER A 15 13.49 -31.45 0.80
N HIS A 16 14.35 -30.73 0.08
CA HIS A 16 14.82 -29.40 0.52
C HIS A 16 13.69 -28.37 0.58
N LEU A 17 12.79 -28.36 -0.42
CA LEU A 17 11.64 -27.44 -0.42
C LEU A 17 10.72 -27.71 0.79
N ASN A 18 10.47 -28.98 1.12
CA ASN A 18 9.69 -29.33 2.30
C ASN A 18 10.36 -28.86 3.59
N THR A 19 11.68 -29.06 3.74
CA THR A 19 12.43 -28.57 4.91
C THR A 19 12.33 -27.04 5.07
N ILE A 20 12.45 -26.29 3.97
CA ILE A 20 12.26 -24.82 4.03
C ILE A 20 10.82 -24.46 4.38
N HIS A 21 9.85 -25.19 3.81
CA HIS A 21 8.43 -24.95 4.11
C HIS A 21 8.10 -25.21 5.59
N GLU A 22 8.60 -26.30 6.15
CA GLU A 22 8.50 -26.60 7.60
C GLU A 22 9.19 -25.52 8.43
N THR A 23 10.37 -25.07 8.00
CA THR A 23 11.08 -23.96 8.66
C THR A 23 10.21 -22.69 8.66
N LEU A 24 9.63 -22.31 7.52
CA LEU A 24 8.74 -21.14 7.42
C LEU A 24 7.54 -21.25 8.35
N GLN A 25 6.89 -22.42 8.44
CA GLN A 25 5.76 -22.63 9.36
C GLN A 25 6.13 -22.39 10.83
N VAL A 26 7.36 -22.77 11.24
CA VAL A 26 7.86 -22.49 12.59
C VAL A 26 8.14 -21.00 12.77
N LEU A 27 8.65 -20.33 11.74
CA LEU A 27 9.04 -18.91 11.77
C LEU A 27 7.85 -17.94 11.64
N ASP A 28 6.66 -18.43 11.24
CA ASP A 28 5.42 -17.65 11.25
C ASP A 28 4.91 -17.36 12.68
N GLN A 29 5.46 -18.04 13.66
CA GLN A 29 5.14 -17.79 15.06
C GLN A 29 5.99 -16.62 15.60
N THR A 30 5.39 -15.83 16.49
CA THR A 30 6.12 -14.76 17.18
C THR A 30 7.32 -15.35 17.94
N PRO A 31 8.55 -14.82 17.74
CA PRO A 31 9.72 -15.34 18.45
C PRO A 31 9.54 -15.21 19.98
N PRO A 32 9.86 -16.26 20.73
CA PRO A 32 9.84 -16.16 22.17
C PRO A 32 10.93 -15.19 22.67
N ALA A 33 10.72 -14.57 23.83
CA ALA A 33 11.62 -13.57 24.41
C ALA A 33 13.07 -14.09 24.67
N THR A 34 13.27 -15.39 24.59
CA THR A 34 14.60 -16.04 24.73
C THR A 34 15.44 -15.99 23.46
N VAL A 35 14.84 -15.64 22.30
CA VAL A 35 15.57 -15.50 21.04
C VAL A 35 16.35 -14.20 21.05
N GLU A 36 17.64 -14.28 20.76
CA GLU A 36 18.50 -13.10 20.64
C GLU A 36 18.07 -12.24 19.45
N LYS A 37 17.94 -10.93 19.67
CA LYS A 37 17.58 -9.97 18.61
C LYS A 37 18.69 -9.85 17.60
N VAL A 38 18.39 -10.12 16.33
CA VAL A 38 19.30 -9.96 15.19
C VAL A 38 19.03 -8.60 14.53
N LYS A 39 20.08 -7.91 14.10
CA LYS A 39 19.95 -6.66 13.35
C LYS A 39 19.58 -6.94 11.90
N TRP A 40 18.76 -6.08 11.31
CA TRP A 40 18.34 -6.22 9.91
C TRP A 40 19.55 -6.18 8.93
N GLU A 41 20.61 -5.45 9.27
CA GLU A 41 21.85 -5.42 8.51
C GLU A 41 22.51 -6.80 8.39
N ASP A 42 22.37 -7.65 9.41
CA ASP A 42 22.94 -9.01 9.39
C ASP A 42 22.06 -9.94 8.53
N VAL A 43 20.75 -9.73 8.49
CA VAL A 43 19.84 -10.40 7.53
C VAL A 43 20.23 -10.02 6.09
N ILE A 44 20.51 -8.75 5.82
CA ILE A 44 20.96 -8.27 4.50
C ILE A 44 22.28 -8.98 4.11
N LYS A 45 23.24 -9.10 5.03
CA LYS A 45 24.50 -9.83 4.76
C LYS A 45 24.27 -11.31 4.43
N MET A 46 23.33 -11.95 5.12
CA MET A 46 22.92 -13.32 4.79
C MET A 46 22.23 -13.40 3.42
N GLY A 47 21.40 -12.43 3.05
CA GLY A 47 20.84 -12.28 1.71
C GLY A 47 21.92 -12.15 0.63
N GLU A 48 23.05 -11.45 0.92
CA GLU A 48 24.21 -11.39 0.02
C GLU A 48 24.89 -12.76 -0.14
N GLN A 49 24.86 -13.64 0.88
CA GLN A 49 25.36 -15.02 0.72
C GLN A 49 24.41 -15.84 -0.16
N VAL A 50 23.08 -15.69 -0.02
CA VAL A 50 22.09 -16.30 -0.93
C VAL A 50 22.34 -15.86 -2.38
N SER A 51 22.59 -14.57 -2.60
CA SER A 51 22.93 -13.99 -3.91
C SER A 51 24.20 -14.62 -4.51
N LYS A 52 25.24 -14.83 -3.70
CA LYS A 52 26.47 -15.51 -4.13
C LYS A 52 26.21 -16.97 -4.50
N GLN A 53 25.42 -17.69 -3.73
CA GLN A 53 25.04 -19.07 -4.06
C GLN A 53 24.24 -19.16 -5.36
N ALA A 54 23.31 -18.20 -5.60
CA ALA A 54 22.60 -18.11 -6.88
C ALA A 54 23.56 -17.91 -8.06
N THR A 55 24.60 -17.10 -7.89
CA THR A 55 25.67 -16.91 -8.89
C THR A 55 26.38 -18.23 -9.21
N ILE A 56 26.75 -19.01 -8.19
CA ILE A 56 27.40 -20.32 -8.35
C ILE A 56 26.49 -21.28 -9.15
N VAL A 57 25.19 -21.33 -8.80
CA VAL A 57 24.21 -22.11 -9.57
C VAL A 57 24.18 -21.66 -11.03
N GLY A 58 24.13 -20.35 -11.30
CA GLY A 58 24.15 -19.82 -12.66
C GLY A 58 25.40 -20.23 -13.44
N MET A 59 26.56 -20.19 -12.81
CA MET A 59 27.85 -20.57 -13.42
C MET A 59 27.89 -22.04 -13.86
N LEU A 60 27.23 -22.95 -13.14
CA LEU A 60 27.14 -24.36 -13.54
C LEU A 60 26.50 -24.55 -14.92
N TRP A 61 25.63 -23.64 -15.33
CA TRP A 61 24.88 -23.72 -16.59
C TRP A 61 25.55 -23.00 -17.77
N THR A 62 26.63 -22.24 -17.53
CA THR A 62 27.30 -21.47 -18.59
C THR A 62 28.19 -22.35 -19.49
N GLY A 63 28.71 -23.46 -18.98
CA GLY A 63 29.67 -24.33 -19.69
C GLY A 63 29.07 -25.58 -20.36
N GLY A 64 27.76 -25.78 -20.27
CA GLY A 64 27.12 -26.97 -20.78
C GLY A 64 26.14 -27.58 -19.75
N THR A 65 25.79 -28.88 -19.91
CA THR A 65 24.97 -29.57 -18.91
C THR A 65 25.89 -30.04 -17.76
N PRO A 66 25.65 -29.54 -16.51
CA PRO A 66 26.46 -29.93 -15.35
C PRO A 66 26.29 -31.40 -15.01
N LYS A 67 27.21 -31.98 -14.23
CA LYS A 67 27.03 -33.34 -13.70
C LYS A 67 25.97 -33.36 -12.61
N ALA A 68 25.18 -34.43 -12.54
CA ALA A 68 24.10 -34.54 -11.55
C ALA A 68 24.60 -34.36 -10.11
N LYS A 69 25.78 -34.87 -9.78
CA LYS A 69 26.42 -34.72 -8.48
C LYS A 69 26.75 -33.27 -8.15
N GLU A 70 27.24 -32.50 -9.12
CA GLU A 70 27.56 -31.06 -8.94
C GLU A 70 26.28 -30.26 -8.69
N VAL A 71 25.16 -30.58 -9.38
CA VAL A 71 23.85 -29.94 -9.14
C VAL A 71 23.35 -30.26 -7.73
N GLU A 72 23.46 -31.51 -7.30
CA GLU A 72 23.03 -31.96 -5.96
C GLU A 72 23.84 -31.27 -4.84
N GLU A 73 25.16 -31.22 -4.94
CA GLU A 73 26.05 -30.57 -3.96
C GLU A 73 25.77 -29.05 -3.86
N ASN A 74 25.58 -28.39 -5.01
CA ASN A 74 25.23 -26.97 -5.04
C ASN A 74 23.84 -26.69 -4.49
N MET A 75 22.87 -27.56 -4.78
CA MET A 75 21.51 -27.49 -4.22
C MET A 75 21.55 -27.58 -2.70
N ALA A 76 22.26 -28.56 -2.13
CA ALA A 76 22.41 -28.71 -0.70
C ALA A 76 23.08 -27.46 -0.06
N SER A 77 24.16 -26.96 -0.65
CA SER A 77 24.83 -25.73 -0.18
C SER A 77 23.88 -24.53 -0.23
N TYR A 78 23.12 -24.37 -1.31
CA TYR A 78 22.16 -23.28 -1.46
C TYR A 78 21.09 -23.29 -0.38
N PHE A 79 20.43 -24.43 -0.18
CA PHE A 79 19.36 -24.55 0.81
C PHE A 79 19.87 -24.42 2.25
N ASN A 80 21.09 -24.84 2.55
CA ASN A 80 21.72 -24.58 3.86
C ASN A 80 21.90 -23.07 4.10
N VAL A 81 22.36 -22.31 3.10
CA VAL A 81 22.48 -20.84 3.21
C VAL A 81 21.12 -20.19 3.32
N LEU A 82 20.13 -20.64 2.55
CA LEU A 82 18.75 -20.12 2.60
C LEU A 82 18.13 -20.39 3.98
N GLN A 83 18.35 -21.57 4.57
CA GLN A 83 17.87 -21.86 5.93
C GLN A 83 18.54 -20.98 6.97
N GLY A 84 19.86 -20.76 6.87
CA GLY A 84 20.58 -19.80 7.72
C GLY A 84 20.02 -18.38 7.59
N PHE A 85 19.73 -17.94 6.37
CA PHE A 85 19.08 -16.64 6.13
C PHE A 85 17.72 -16.51 6.83
N LEU A 86 16.89 -17.55 6.79
CA LEU A 86 15.60 -17.58 7.47
C LEU A 86 15.73 -17.53 9.00
N LEU A 87 16.75 -18.19 9.58
CA LEU A 87 17.00 -18.11 11.02
C LEU A 87 17.43 -16.70 11.46
N TYR A 88 18.26 -16.00 10.66
CA TYR A 88 18.59 -14.60 10.90
C TYR A 88 17.34 -13.70 10.80
N PHE A 89 16.50 -13.94 9.80
CA PHE A 89 15.23 -13.24 9.67
C PHE A 89 14.38 -13.42 10.94
N TYR A 90 14.21 -14.64 11.43
CA TYR A 90 13.44 -14.90 12.65
C TYR A 90 13.95 -14.08 13.85
N GLY A 91 15.26 -14.10 14.09
CA GLY A 91 15.84 -13.25 15.14
C GLY A 91 15.61 -11.75 14.93
N SER A 92 15.48 -11.30 13.69
CA SER A 92 15.24 -9.87 13.38
C SER A 92 13.81 -9.42 13.69
N THR A 93 12.84 -10.34 13.78
CA THR A 93 11.45 -10.01 14.12
C THR A 93 11.21 -9.87 15.64
N VAL A 94 12.22 -10.11 16.49
CA VAL A 94 12.13 -9.88 17.93
C VAL A 94 11.87 -8.40 18.21
N GLY A 95 10.68 -8.09 18.81
CA GLY A 95 10.23 -6.73 19.10
C GLY A 95 9.72 -5.97 17.86
N ALA A 96 9.50 -6.67 16.74
CA ALA A 96 8.81 -6.10 15.59
C ALA A 96 7.30 -6.08 15.84
N GLY A 97 6.67 -4.94 15.60
CA GLY A 97 5.21 -4.82 15.51
C GLY A 97 4.66 -5.47 14.23
N PRO A 98 3.34 -5.63 14.14
CA PRO A 98 2.69 -6.25 12.98
C PRO A 98 3.10 -5.63 11.64
N THR A 99 3.15 -4.29 11.56
CA THR A 99 3.51 -3.58 10.33
C THR A 99 4.96 -3.86 9.91
N LEU A 100 5.91 -3.77 10.83
CA LEU A 100 7.32 -4.08 10.54
C LEU A 100 7.47 -5.56 10.16
N SER A 101 6.92 -6.48 10.96
CA SER A 101 6.99 -7.92 10.72
C SER A 101 6.46 -8.29 9.34
N SER A 102 5.31 -7.74 8.94
CA SER A 102 4.72 -7.97 7.61
C SER A 102 5.64 -7.48 6.47
N ASN A 103 6.22 -6.28 6.60
CA ASN A 103 7.14 -5.74 5.59
C ASN A 103 8.42 -6.57 5.45
N LEU A 104 8.99 -7.01 6.57
CA LEU A 104 10.18 -7.86 6.58
C LEU A 104 9.87 -9.23 5.99
N HIS A 105 8.76 -9.85 6.39
CA HIS A 105 8.29 -11.14 5.87
C HIS A 105 8.08 -11.07 4.35
N GLN A 106 7.40 -10.04 3.84
CA GLN A 106 7.20 -9.87 2.41
C GLN A 106 8.53 -9.79 1.63
N SER A 107 9.52 -9.06 2.15
CA SER A 107 10.83 -8.93 1.53
C SER A 107 11.60 -10.25 1.52
N VAL A 108 11.53 -11.01 2.62
CA VAL A 108 12.15 -12.34 2.74
C VAL A 108 11.49 -13.35 1.81
N MET A 109 10.16 -13.35 1.73
CA MET A 109 9.43 -14.25 0.84
C MET A 109 9.73 -14.02 -0.65
N GLN A 110 10.08 -12.80 -1.05
CA GLN A 110 10.59 -12.54 -2.41
C GLN A 110 11.90 -13.29 -2.67
N VAL A 111 12.83 -13.31 -1.70
CA VAL A 111 14.09 -14.07 -1.80
C VAL A 111 13.82 -15.58 -1.87
N VAL A 112 12.95 -16.09 -1.00
CA VAL A 112 12.58 -17.51 -0.95
C VAL A 112 11.94 -17.96 -2.27
N ASN A 113 10.94 -17.23 -2.74
CA ASN A 113 10.21 -17.56 -3.98
C ASN A 113 11.12 -17.50 -5.20
N SER A 114 11.99 -16.50 -5.31
CA SER A 114 12.97 -16.39 -6.39
C SER A 114 13.97 -17.55 -6.34
N SER A 115 14.41 -17.95 -5.14
CA SER A 115 15.28 -19.10 -4.91
C SER A 115 14.64 -20.43 -5.32
N PHE A 116 13.37 -20.61 -4.95
CA PHE A 116 12.61 -21.81 -5.34
C PHE A 116 12.45 -21.92 -6.85
N ASN A 117 12.14 -20.82 -7.52
CA ASN A 117 12.01 -20.79 -8.97
C ASN A 117 13.35 -21.11 -9.65
N LEU A 118 14.47 -20.53 -9.17
CA LEU A 118 15.80 -20.84 -9.67
C LEU A 118 16.12 -22.34 -9.56
N MET A 119 15.86 -22.96 -8.41
CA MET A 119 16.16 -24.37 -8.18
C MET A 119 15.25 -25.31 -8.97
N LYS A 120 13.94 -25.01 -9.04
CA LYS A 120 12.98 -25.79 -9.85
C LYS A 120 13.37 -25.79 -11.31
N ASP A 121 13.70 -24.62 -11.86
CA ASP A 121 14.13 -24.51 -13.27
C ASP A 121 15.49 -25.17 -13.53
N SER A 122 16.44 -25.06 -12.61
CA SER A 122 17.72 -25.73 -12.70
C SER A 122 17.56 -27.26 -12.82
N VAL A 123 16.68 -27.85 -12.00
CA VAL A 123 16.40 -29.30 -12.05
C VAL A 123 15.60 -29.68 -13.29
N SER A 124 14.59 -28.87 -13.67
CA SER A 124 13.75 -29.15 -14.85
C SER A 124 14.55 -29.09 -16.15
N SER A 125 15.55 -28.19 -16.21
CA SER A 125 16.44 -28.01 -17.35
C SER A 125 17.51 -29.11 -17.47
N TYR A 126 17.68 -29.93 -16.43
CA TYR A 126 18.70 -31.00 -16.42
C TYR A 126 18.44 -32.03 -17.50
N GLY A 127 19.43 -32.24 -18.37
CA GLY A 127 19.34 -33.19 -19.49
C GLY A 127 18.44 -32.73 -20.64
N SER A 128 17.88 -31.50 -20.60
CA SER A 128 17.14 -30.93 -21.72
C SER A 128 18.04 -30.52 -22.87
N ARG A 129 17.57 -30.74 -24.11
CA ARG A 129 18.25 -30.29 -25.34
C ARG A 129 17.78 -28.94 -25.83
N SER A 130 16.74 -28.35 -25.24
CA SER A 130 16.19 -27.06 -25.64
C SER A 130 17.14 -25.92 -25.28
N LYS A 131 17.42 -25.04 -26.26
CA LYS A 131 18.22 -23.83 -26.03
C LYS A 131 17.48 -22.84 -25.14
N ASP A 132 16.15 -22.77 -25.23
CA ASP A 132 15.32 -21.81 -24.50
C ASP A 132 15.36 -22.08 -22.99
N GLN A 133 15.39 -23.35 -22.56
CA GLN A 133 15.51 -23.70 -21.15
C GLN A 133 16.88 -23.35 -20.54
N LYS A 134 17.96 -23.35 -21.36
CA LYS A 134 19.30 -22.95 -20.89
C LYS A 134 19.43 -21.45 -20.68
N VAL A 135 18.61 -20.64 -21.35
CA VAL A 135 18.56 -19.18 -21.21
C VAL A 135 17.79 -18.75 -19.95
N ALA A 136 16.87 -19.58 -19.45
CA ALA A 136 16.04 -19.25 -18.30
C ALA A 136 16.83 -19.14 -16.98
N VAL A 137 17.83 -20.00 -16.74
CA VAL A 137 18.60 -20.02 -15.47
C VAL A 137 19.30 -18.69 -15.18
N PRO A 138 20.05 -18.06 -16.11
CA PRO A 138 20.67 -16.74 -15.85
C PRO A 138 19.66 -15.64 -15.51
N VAL A 139 18.47 -15.66 -16.14
CA VAL A 139 17.39 -14.70 -15.83
C VAL A 139 16.89 -14.90 -14.40
N LEU A 140 16.74 -16.14 -13.95
CA LEU A 140 16.28 -16.45 -12.60
C LEU A 140 17.36 -16.12 -11.55
N VAL A 141 18.64 -16.26 -11.87
CA VAL A 141 19.73 -15.74 -11.02
C VAL A 141 19.58 -14.23 -10.84
N GLY A 142 19.30 -13.48 -11.92
CA GLY A 142 19.03 -12.05 -11.86
C GLY A 142 17.87 -11.69 -10.94
N LYS A 143 16.77 -12.48 -10.96
CA LYS A 143 15.62 -12.28 -10.04
C LYS A 143 16.01 -12.52 -8.57
N VAL A 144 16.87 -13.51 -8.28
CA VAL A 144 17.39 -13.69 -6.91
C VAL A 144 18.25 -12.50 -6.48
N TRP A 145 19.11 -11.99 -7.35
CA TRP A 145 19.93 -10.79 -7.06
C TRP A 145 19.05 -9.58 -6.77
N GLU A 146 18.00 -9.37 -7.56
CA GLU A 146 17.04 -8.29 -7.37
C GLU A 146 16.30 -8.43 -6.02
N ALA A 147 15.79 -9.61 -5.70
CA ALA A 147 15.13 -9.89 -4.43
C ALA A 147 16.08 -9.66 -3.23
N CYS A 148 17.30 -10.15 -3.28
CA CYS A 148 18.32 -9.92 -2.23
C CYS A 148 18.69 -8.43 -2.10
N SER A 149 18.77 -7.70 -3.21
CA SER A 149 19.01 -6.25 -3.21
C SER A 149 17.81 -5.48 -2.64
N GLY A 150 16.60 -6.00 -2.83
CA GLY A 150 15.35 -5.49 -2.30
C GLY A 150 15.33 -5.43 -0.77
N LEU A 151 16.03 -6.34 -0.08
CA LEU A 151 16.13 -6.34 1.39
C LEU A 151 16.66 -5.00 1.95
N LYS A 152 17.53 -4.30 1.22
CA LYS A 152 18.06 -2.98 1.61
C LYS A 152 16.99 -1.88 1.61
N LYS A 153 15.87 -2.10 0.92
CA LYS A 153 14.73 -1.16 0.85
C LYS A 153 13.71 -1.41 1.96
N ALA A 154 13.74 -2.55 2.64
CA ALA A 154 12.82 -2.83 3.73
C ALA A 154 13.08 -1.91 4.94
N PRO A 155 12.03 -1.51 5.70
CA PRO A 155 12.21 -0.74 6.91
C PRO A 155 12.95 -1.59 7.96
N ALA A 156 13.92 -0.98 8.66
CA ALA A 156 14.70 -1.68 9.68
C ALA A 156 14.13 -1.53 11.10
N THR A 157 13.16 -0.63 11.31
CA THR A 157 12.58 -0.31 12.62
C THR A 157 11.07 -0.13 12.54
N ASN A 158 10.37 -0.31 13.68
CA ASN A 158 8.92 -0.08 13.77
C ASN A 158 8.55 1.35 13.33
N ILE A 159 9.32 2.34 13.79
CA ILE A 159 9.08 3.75 13.42
C ILE A 159 9.21 3.96 11.91
N ALA A 160 10.21 3.35 11.27
CA ALA A 160 10.39 3.46 9.83
C ALA A 160 9.26 2.77 9.05
N ALA A 161 8.78 1.62 9.53
CA ALA A 161 7.67 0.90 8.92
C ALA A 161 6.36 1.70 9.01
N ILE A 162 6.04 2.17 10.21
CA ILE A 162 4.86 2.99 10.49
C ILE A 162 4.90 4.31 9.72
N GLY A 163 6.04 5.02 9.73
CA GLY A 163 6.20 6.27 8.99
C GLY A 163 5.98 6.11 7.49
N ARG A 164 6.45 5.00 6.89
CA ARG A 164 6.16 4.69 5.48
C ARG A 164 4.69 4.40 5.23
N ALA A 165 4.06 3.62 6.10
CA ALA A 165 2.65 3.29 5.96
C ALA A 165 1.76 4.54 6.10
N MET A 166 2.05 5.43 7.05
CA MET A 166 1.37 6.73 7.18
C MET A 166 1.62 7.65 5.97
N THR A 167 2.83 7.64 5.42
CA THR A 167 3.14 8.40 4.20
C THR A 167 2.29 7.90 3.03
N GLN A 168 2.07 6.59 2.92
CA GLN A 168 1.20 6.03 1.89
C GLN A 168 -0.25 6.48 2.06
N VAL A 169 -0.76 6.53 3.29
CA VAL A 169 -2.09 7.11 3.59
C VAL A 169 -2.15 8.57 3.15
N ALA A 170 -1.14 9.38 3.48
CA ALA A 170 -1.09 10.78 3.06
C ALA A 170 -1.04 10.96 1.53
N VAL A 171 -0.39 10.04 0.81
CA VAL A 171 -0.38 10.05 -0.67
C VAL A 171 -1.78 9.77 -1.21
N SER A 172 -2.48 8.74 -0.72
CA SER A 172 -3.86 8.44 -1.11
C SER A 172 -4.79 9.62 -0.86
N MET A 173 -4.75 10.21 0.35
CA MET A 173 -5.54 11.41 0.68
C MET A 173 -5.27 12.60 -0.27
N LYS A 174 -4.00 12.78 -0.67
CA LYS A 174 -3.63 13.83 -1.62
C LYS A 174 -4.19 13.58 -3.02
N ASP A 175 -4.25 12.32 -3.44
CA ASP A 175 -4.84 11.94 -4.72
C ASP A 175 -6.34 12.22 -4.72
N VAL A 176 -7.07 11.84 -3.65
CA VAL A 176 -8.48 12.21 -3.48
C VAL A 176 -8.69 13.73 -3.51
N LEU A 177 -7.85 14.49 -2.79
CA LEU A 177 -7.95 15.96 -2.80
C LEU A 177 -7.73 16.54 -4.21
N ARG A 178 -6.89 15.91 -5.04
CA ARG A 178 -6.70 16.31 -6.43
C ARG A 178 -7.96 16.06 -7.26
N GLU A 179 -8.58 14.89 -7.11
CA GLU A 179 -9.84 14.54 -7.77
C GLU A 179 -10.98 15.46 -7.34
N MET A 180 -11.11 15.77 -6.04
CA MET A 180 -12.10 16.73 -5.54
C MET A 180 -11.94 18.14 -6.17
N ARG A 181 -10.72 18.57 -6.52
CA ARG A 181 -10.45 19.87 -7.18
C ARG A 181 -10.84 19.89 -8.65
N GLU A 182 -11.10 18.74 -9.26
CA GLU A 182 -11.56 18.63 -10.64
C GLU A 182 -13.08 18.81 -10.76
N LEU A 183 -13.81 18.81 -9.62
CA LEU A 183 -15.24 19.12 -9.58
C LEU A 183 -15.51 20.55 -10.08
N LYS A 184 -16.53 20.71 -10.92
CA LYS A 184 -16.89 21.98 -11.57
C LYS A 184 -18.28 22.45 -11.11
N PRO A 185 -18.47 23.78 -10.99
CA PRO A 185 -19.81 24.31 -10.79
C PRO A 185 -20.64 24.14 -12.09
N ASP A 186 -21.94 23.92 -11.90
CA ASP A 186 -22.90 23.94 -13.01
C ASP A 186 -22.79 25.29 -13.76
N SER A 187 -22.26 25.25 -14.97
CA SER A 187 -22.30 26.38 -15.88
C SER A 187 -23.68 26.42 -16.51
N GLY A 188 -24.68 26.81 -15.73
CA GLY A 188 -26.07 26.96 -16.18
C GLY A 188 -26.12 27.58 -17.56
N GLY A 189 -26.67 26.86 -18.53
CA GLY A 189 -26.68 27.21 -19.94
C GLY A 189 -27.21 28.64 -20.14
N GLN A 190 -26.30 29.57 -20.41
CA GLN A 190 -26.65 30.77 -21.11
C GLN A 190 -26.89 30.33 -22.57
N GLU A 191 -28.16 30.08 -22.86
CA GLU A 191 -28.64 30.10 -24.26
C GLU A 191 -28.40 31.51 -24.80
N ASP A 192 -27.25 31.72 -25.43
CA ASP A 192 -26.97 32.92 -26.20
C ASP A 192 -27.73 32.80 -27.53
N ASP A 193 -28.96 33.31 -27.53
CA ASP A 193 -29.83 33.49 -28.65
C ASP A 193 -29.18 34.49 -29.64
N GLN A 194 -28.23 34.06 -30.48
CA GLN A 194 -27.79 34.80 -31.64
C GLN A 194 -28.26 34.12 -32.92
N GLN A 195 -29.48 34.52 -33.32
CA GLN A 195 -29.92 34.46 -34.70
C GLN A 195 -28.89 35.12 -35.63
N THR A 196 -28.28 34.34 -36.51
CA THR A 196 -27.84 34.85 -37.82
C THR A 196 -28.24 33.90 -38.93
N SER A 197 -29.19 34.39 -39.65
CA SER A 197 -29.63 33.89 -40.97
C SER A 197 -28.48 33.92 -41.99
N GLY A 198 -28.36 32.90 -42.86
CA GLY A 198 -27.55 32.96 -44.05
C GLY A 198 -27.34 31.58 -44.67
N GLY A 199 -28.24 31.19 -45.58
CA GLY A 199 -28.13 29.95 -46.31
C GLY A 199 -26.95 29.91 -47.28
N VAL A 200 -26.55 28.71 -47.67
CA VAL A 200 -26.33 28.29 -49.09
C VAL A 200 -26.21 26.74 -49.09
N ALA A 201 -26.89 26.13 -50.05
CA ALA A 201 -26.93 24.71 -50.37
C ALA A 201 -25.55 24.16 -50.80
N GLY A 202 -25.28 22.92 -50.43
CA GLY A 202 -24.17 22.11 -50.92
C GLY A 202 -24.43 20.63 -50.62
N ASP A 203 -24.74 19.92 -51.70
CA ASP A 203 -24.98 18.50 -51.85
C ASP A 203 -23.72 17.67 -51.50
N GLY A 204 -23.87 16.50 -50.85
CA GLY A 204 -22.71 15.61 -50.65
C GLY A 204 -22.93 14.52 -49.61
N ASP A 205 -23.56 13.48 -50.04
CA ASP A 205 -23.31 12.03 -49.79
C ASP A 205 -22.86 11.54 -48.42
N GLY A 206 -23.57 10.50 -47.96
CA GLY A 206 -23.60 9.90 -46.63
C GLY A 206 -22.31 9.25 -46.13
N ASN A 207 -22.23 9.30 -44.84
CA ASN A 207 -21.78 8.18 -44.03
C ASN A 207 -22.45 8.32 -42.65
N GLU A 208 -23.33 7.40 -42.34
CA GLU A 208 -23.90 7.21 -41.02
C GLU A 208 -22.82 6.53 -40.17
N ASP A 209 -22.01 7.32 -39.46
CA ASP A 209 -21.32 6.89 -38.25
C ASP A 209 -22.19 7.39 -37.11
N ASP A 210 -22.91 6.46 -36.49
CA ASP A 210 -23.54 6.62 -35.18
C ASP A 210 -22.45 6.90 -34.14
N ASP A 211 -21.97 8.13 -34.04
CA ASP A 211 -21.35 8.67 -32.85
C ASP A 211 -22.48 8.80 -31.81
N ASP A 212 -22.67 7.76 -31.00
CA ASP A 212 -23.31 7.87 -29.71
C ASP A 212 -22.55 8.96 -28.93
N ASP A 213 -22.97 10.20 -29.12
CA ASP A 213 -22.73 11.30 -28.18
C ASP A 213 -23.38 10.88 -26.84
N VAL A 214 -22.66 10.05 -26.10
CA VAL A 214 -22.91 9.82 -24.67
C VAL A 214 -22.61 11.18 -24.05
N GLY A 215 -23.63 12.03 -24.04
CA GLY A 215 -23.61 13.33 -23.43
C GLY A 215 -22.88 13.19 -22.09
N ASP A 216 -21.84 13.97 -21.92
CA ASP A 216 -21.19 14.24 -20.64
C ASP A 216 -22.32 14.56 -19.64
N MET A 217 -22.82 13.53 -18.97
CA MET A 217 -23.83 13.64 -17.92
C MET A 217 -23.13 14.37 -16.78
N GLY A 218 -23.25 15.72 -16.84
CA GLY A 218 -22.49 16.69 -16.12
C GLY A 218 -22.28 16.32 -14.65
N ASN A 219 -21.04 16.21 -14.24
CA ASN A 219 -20.57 16.27 -12.86
C ASN A 219 -20.67 17.71 -12.32
N ASP A 220 -21.57 18.52 -12.88
CA ASP A 220 -21.71 19.92 -12.56
C ASP A 220 -22.50 20.07 -11.26
N LEU A 221 -21.88 20.70 -10.27
CA LEU A 221 -22.40 20.89 -8.92
C LEU A 221 -23.23 22.19 -8.85
N SER A 222 -24.40 22.15 -8.21
CA SER A 222 -25.12 23.35 -7.81
C SER A 222 -24.26 24.27 -6.92
N PRO A 223 -24.57 25.56 -6.77
CA PRO A 223 -23.81 26.47 -5.92
C PRO A 223 -23.72 26.00 -4.45
N GLU A 224 -24.78 25.36 -3.95
CA GLU A 224 -24.85 24.78 -2.61
C GLU A 224 -23.93 23.56 -2.49
N GLU A 225 -24.00 22.65 -3.46
CA GLU A 225 -23.14 21.46 -3.51
C GLU A 225 -21.69 21.83 -3.69
N MET A 226 -21.38 22.85 -4.50
CA MET A 226 -20.02 23.36 -4.67
C MET A 226 -19.45 23.93 -3.37
N LYS A 227 -20.26 24.62 -2.57
CA LYS A 227 -19.85 25.10 -1.26
C LYS A 227 -19.54 23.97 -0.29
N VAL A 228 -20.32 22.90 -0.31
CA VAL A 228 -20.02 21.68 0.47
C VAL A 228 -18.69 21.06 0.02
N ALA A 229 -18.47 20.98 -1.29
CA ALA A 229 -17.23 20.45 -1.85
C ALA A 229 -16.00 21.30 -1.45
N GLU A 230 -16.09 22.63 -1.47
CA GLU A 230 -15.01 23.52 -1.03
C GLU A 230 -14.65 23.31 0.45
N LEU A 231 -15.65 23.22 1.33
CA LEU A 231 -15.43 22.97 2.75
C LEU A 231 -14.87 21.56 3.01
N ALA A 232 -15.32 20.56 2.25
CA ALA A 232 -14.77 19.22 2.32
C ALA A 232 -13.28 19.20 1.89
N MET A 233 -12.91 19.92 0.83
CA MET A 233 -11.50 20.07 0.40
C MET A 233 -10.66 20.77 1.49
N GLU A 234 -11.21 21.74 2.22
CA GLU A 234 -10.53 22.37 3.35
C GLU A 234 -10.27 21.35 4.47
N VAL A 235 -11.28 20.56 4.84
CA VAL A 235 -11.12 19.46 5.83
C VAL A 235 -10.03 18.49 5.41
N VAL A 236 -9.99 18.05 4.15
CA VAL A 236 -8.95 17.13 3.65
C VAL A 236 -7.57 17.78 3.68
N SER A 237 -7.47 19.05 3.35
CA SER A 237 -6.22 19.82 3.39
C SER A 237 -5.66 19.93 4.82
N ASP A 238 -6.52 20.19 5.80
CA ASP A 238 -6.14 20.26 7.21
C ASP A 238 -5.78 18.89 7.77
N LEU A 239 -6.49 17.83 7.35
CA LEU A 239 -6.12 16.45 7.69
C LEU A 239 -4.74 16.07 7.17
N LEU A 240 -4.40 16.45 5.95
CA LEU A 240 -3.05 16.26 5.40
C LEU A 240 -1.99 16.96 6.23
N LEU A 241 -2.30 18.15 6.76
CA LEU A 241 -1.40 18.86 7.67
C LEU A 241 -1.23 18.10 8.99
N VAL A 242 -2.32 17.62 9.59
CA VAL A 242 -2.28 16.79 10.83
C VAL A 242 -1.43 15.54 10.62
N ILE A 243 -1.67 14.75 9.55
CA ILE A 243 -0.88 13.54 9.26
C ILE A 243 0.59 13.87 9.04
N LYS A 244 0.90 14.96 8.36
CA LYS A 244 2.28 15.43 8.16
C LYS A 244 2.98 15.76 9.48
N GLU A 245 2.32 16.47 10.39
CA GLU A 245 2.89 16.80 11.70
C GLU A 245 2.99 15.56 12.58
N LEU A 246 2.05 14.62 12.48
CA LEU A 246 2.11 13.31 13.14
C LEU A 246 3.34 12.51 12.69
N ILE A 247 3.58 12.40 11.39
CA ILE A 247 4.76 11.73 10.84
C ILE A 247 6.05 12.39 11.36
N ARG A 248 6.09 13.72 11.44
CA ARG A 248 7.24 14.47 12.01
C ARG A 248 7.46 14.13 13.48
N SER A 249 6.39 14.13 14.29
CA SER A 249 6.45 13.78 15.70
C SER A 249 6.99 12.38 15.92
N ILE A 250 6.47 11.38 15.20
CA ILE A 250 6.91 9.99 15.28
C ILE A 250 8.37 9.86 14.82
N THR A 251 8.75 10.52 13.71
CA THR A 251 10.13 10.49 13.20
C THR A 251 11.10 11.17 14.18
N GLY A 252 10.64 12.18 14.92
CA GLY A 252 11.42 12.82 15.99
C GLY A 252 11.80 11.85 17.12
N LEU A 253 10.95 10.85 17.41
CA LEU A 253 11.20 9.82 18.42
C LEU A 253 12.34 8.86 18.03
N LEU A 254 12.70 8.74 16.75
CA LEU A 254 13.88 7.97 16.30
C LEU A 254 15.18 8.42 16.96
N LYS A 255 15.28 9.69 17.36
CA LYS A 255 16.47 10.25 18.03
C LYS A 255 16.57 9.83 19.50
N MET A 256 15.52 9.24 20.04
CA MET A 256 15.46 8.75 21.42
C MET A 256 15.68 7.23 21.45
N GLU A 257 16.91 6.81 21.25
CA GLU A 257 17.42 5.42 21.04
C GLU A 257 16.88 4.31 21.96
N LYS A 258 16.13 4.65 23.01
CA LYS A 258 15.60 3.68 24.00
C LYS A 258 14.11 3.32 23.82
N ALA A 259 13.40 3.97 22.94
CA ALA A 259 11.94 3.84 22.84
C ALA A 259 11.46 2.67 21.94
N ASP A 260 12.31 2.17 21.04
CA ASP A 260 11.90 1.24 19.95
C ASP A 260 11.69 -0.22 20.41
N THR A 261 11.85 -0.53 21.67
CA THR A 261 11.82 -1.93 22.16
C THR A 261 10.76 -2.23 23.23
N SER A 262 10.02 -1.26 23.75
CA SER A 262 8.93 -1.56 24.68
C SER A 262 7.66 -1.94 23.90
N GLY A 263 7.02 -3.06 24.23
CA GLY A 263 5.79 -3.49 23.57
C GLY A 263 4.70 -2.41 23.57
N SER A 264 4.55 -1.65 24.68
CA SER A 264 3.58 -0.56 24.78
C SER A 264 3.84 0.58 23.76
N PHE A 265 5.10 0.91 23.49
CA PHE A 265 5.48 1.91 22.49
C PHE A 265 5.11 1.46 21.07
N VAL A 266 5.41 0.20 20.75
CA VAL A 266 5.05 -0.38 19.45
C VAL A 266 3.54 -0.43 19.26
N ASP A 267 2.79 -0.82 20.31
CA ASP A 267 1.33 -0.85 20.30
C ASP A 267 0.72 0.54 20.05
N SER A 268 1.28 1.59 20.66
CA SER A 268 0.84 2.98 20.42
C SER A 268 1.11 3.41 18.97
N LEU A 269 2.27 3.08 18.40
CA LEU A 269 2.57 3.35 16.99
C LEU A 269 1.59 2.64 16.04
N GLU A 270 1.26 1.38 16.29
CA GLU A 270 0.30 0.62 15.49
C GLU A 270 -1.12 1.20 15.59
N LYS A 271 -1.53 1.67 16.77
CA LYS A 271 -2.81 2.38 16.95
C LYS A 271 -2.86 3.69 16.17
N LEU A 272 -1.78 4.49 16.19
CA LEU A 272 -1.66 5.72 15.40
C LEU A 272 -1.79 5.43 13.90
N LEU A 273 -1.13 4.39 13.41
CA LEU A 273 -1.26 3.96 12.02
C LEU A 273 -2.70 3.55 11.69
N LYS A 274 -3.32 2.72 12.54
CA LYS A 274 -4.70 2.27 12.34
C LYS A 274 -5.69 3.44 12.29
N SER A 275 -5.56 4.41 13.20
CA SER A 275 -6.39 5.62 13.19
C SER A 275 -6.17 6.45 11.93
N SER A 276 -4.92 6.57 11.45
CA SER A 276 -4.60 7.26 10.19
C SER A 276 -5.20 6.54 8.98
N GLN A 277 -5.19 5.21 8.96
CA GLN A 277 -5.83 4.40 7.89
C GLN A 277 -7.36 4.56 7.89
N VAL A 278 -7.99 4.60 9.08
CA VAL A 278 -9.43 4.87 9.19
C VAL A 278 -9.75 6.25 8.64
N ILE A 279 -8.94 7.26 8.95
CA ILE A 279 -9.11 8.62 8.40
C ILE A 279 -9.00 8.59 6.88
N GLY A 280 -7.98 7.92 6.32
CA GLY A 280 -7.81 7.77 4.87
C GLY A 280 -9.05 7.19 4.19
N ALA A 281 -9.57 6.07 4.72
CA ALA A 281 -10.79 5.46 4.21
C ALA A 281 -12.04 6.36 4.30
N GLN A 282 -12.14 7.21 5.33
CA GLN A 282 -13.25 8.17 5.43
C GLN A 282 -13.09 9.35 4.46
N ILE A 283 -11.87 9.68 4.06
CA ILE A 283 -11.63 10.69 3.02
C ILE A 283 -12.00 10.16 1.64
N ASP A 284 -11.69 8.90 1.34
CA ASP A 284 -12.14 8.24 0.12
C ASP A 284 -13.68 8.26 0.03
N GLU A 285 -14.37 7.92 1.14
CA GLU A 285 -15.83 7.98 1.25
C GLU A 285 -16.38 9.40 1.09
N LEU A 286 -15.76 10.39 1.77
CA LEU A 286 -16.14 11.80 1.67
C LEU A 286 -16.00 12.32 0.24
N GLY A 287 -14.91 11.98 -0.44
CA GLY A 287 -14.68 12.34 -1.84
C GLY A 287 -15.73 11.75 -2.78
N ALA A 288 -16.07 10.47 -2.59
CA ALA A 288 -17.09 9.80 -3.37
C ALA A 288 -18.51 10.43 -3.20
N CYS A 289 -18.82 10.89 -1.99
CA CYS A 289 -20.11 11.52 -1.68
C CYS A 289 -20.29 12.94 -2.24
N LEU A 290 -19.23 13.55 -2.80
CA LEU A 290 -19.31 14.92 -3.38
C LEU A 290 -19.90 14.93 -4.78
N TYR A 291 -19.93 13.80 -5.48
CA TYR A 291 -20.55 13.70 -6.80
C TYR A 291 -22.08 13.76 -6.70
N PRO A 292 -22.78 14.44 -7.62
CA PRO A 292 -24.23 14.56 -7.56
C PRO A 292 -24.96 13.21 -7.77
N PRO A 293 -26.05 12.95 -7.03
CA PRO A 293 -26.56 13.71 -5.90
C PRO A 293 -25.72 13.50 -4.63
N GLN A 294 -25.37 14.59 -3.95
CA GLN A 294 -24.51 14.52 -2.76
C GLN A 294 -25.21 13.76 -1.61
N GLU A 295 -24.45 12.83 -0.98
CA GLU A 295 -24.94 11.99 0.11
C GLU A 295 -24.63 12.60 1.49
N VAL A 296 -25.43 13.56 1.93
CA VAL A 296 -25.20 14.33 3.17
C VAL A 296 -25.06 13.42 4.40
N SER A 297 -25.92 12.41 4.55
CA SER A 297 -25.89 11.50 5.72
C SER A 297 -24.60 10.68 5.80
N THR A 298 -24.06 10.27 4.66
CA THR A 298 -22.79 9.54 4.57
C THR A 298 -21.61 10.46 4.89
N MET A 299 -21.63 11.70 4.42
CA MET A 299 -20.62 12.71 4.77
C MET A 299 -20.60 12.98 6.28
N GLU A 300 -21.77 13.17 6.94
CA GLU A 300 -21.85 13.35 8.39
C GLU A 300 -21.28 12.15 9.16
N ALA A 301 -21.57 10.93 8.70
CA ALA A 301 -21.04 9.72 9.30
C ALA A 301 -19.50 9.63 9.16
N ALA A 302 -18.96 10.01 8.00
CA ALA A 302 -17.52 10.09 7.75
C ALA A 302 -16.84 11.11 8.68
N LEU A 303 -17.39 12.32 8.82
CA LEU A 303 -16.86 13.36 9.71
C LEU A 303 -16.85 12.93 11.18
N LYS A 304 -17.87 12.24 11.65
CA LYS A 304 -17.92 11.67 13.02
C LYS A 304 -16.80 10.65 13.24
N LYS A 305 -16.56 9.77 12.27
CA LYS A 305 -15.45 8.78 12.35
C LYS A 305 -14.08 9.45 12.30
N ILE A 306 -13.91 10.47 11.46
CA ILE A 306 -12.69 11.28 11.39
C ILE A 306 -12.43 11.95 12.76
N SER A 307 -13.44 12.61 13.34
CA SER A 307 -13.33 13.26 14.64
C SER A 307 -12.99 12.29 15.77
N SER A 308 -13.60 11.10 15.76
CA SER A 308 -13.28 10.04 16.74
C SER A 308 -11.83 9.54 16.60
N SER A 309 -11.37 9.32 15.36
CA SER A 309 -10.01 8.88 15.08
C SER A 309 -8.98 9.95 15.44
N LEU A 310 -9.29 11.23 15.22
CA LEU A 310 -8.45 12.35 15.63
C LEU A 310 -8.25 12.40 17.14
N ASN A 311 -9.33 12.21 17.92
CA ASN A 311 -9.23 12.15 19.39
C ASN A 311 -8.34 10.99 19.85
N GLY A 312 -8.43 9.83 19.19
CA GLY A 312 -7.54 8.70 19.46
C GLY A 312 -6.08 9.01 19.15
N ILE A 313 -5.82 9.70 18.03
CA ILE A 313 -4.46 10.12 17.65
C ILE A 313 -3.88 11.08 18.68
N GLU A 314 -4.64 12.10 19.11
CA GLU A 314 -4.18 13.08 20.11
C GLU A 314 -3.82 12.37 21.43
N SER A 315 -4.66 11.48 21.92
CA SER A 315 -4.39 10.71 23.16
C SER A 315 -3.11 9.87 23.06
N GLU A 316 -2.93 9.13 21.96
CA GLU A 316 -1.72 8.28 21.79
C GLU A 316 -0.45 9.14 21.61
N VAL A 317 -0.54 10.31 20.96
CA VAL A 317 0.60 11.23 20.80
C VAL A 317 0.99 11.87 22.14
N GLU A 318 0.03 12.18 23.01
CA GLU A 318 0.28 12.67 24.39
C GLU A 318 0.97 11.59 25.21
N ASP A 319 0.50 10.35 25.18
CA ASP A 319 1.08 9.20 25.88
C ASP A 319 2.54 8.95 25.45
N LEU A 320 2.83 9.11 24.17
CA LEU A 320 4.18 9.00 23.60
C LEU A 320 5.07 10.22 23.91
N LYS A 321 4.55 11.27 24.54
CA LYS A 321 5.24 12.57 24.75
C LYS A 321 5.78 13.15 23.44
N GLY A 322 5.10 12.88 22.35
CA GLY A 322 5.42 13.33 21.01
C GLY A 322 4.67 14.59 20.57
N SER A 323 3.82 15.14 21.45
CA SER A 323 3.01 16.31 21.13
C SER A 323 3.90 17.54 20.91
N THR A 324 3.68 18.23 19.79
CA THR A 324 4.35 19.48 19.44
C THR A 324 3.31 20.58 19.28
N ASP A 325 3.69 21.85 19.52
CA ASP A 325 2.79 22.99 19.31
C ASP A 325 2.22 23.04 17.89
N THR A 326 3.00 22.61 16.90
CA THR A 326 2.56 22.57 15.50
C THR A 326 1.50 21.50 15.27
N PHE A 327 1.63 20.33 15.91
CA PHE A 327 0.65 19.27 15.86
C PHE A 327 -0.68 19.69 16.50
N VAL A 328 -0.61 20.28 17.71
CA VAL A 328 -1.80 20.77 18.44
C VAL A 328 -2.54 21.84 17.64
N LYS A 329 -1.80 22.78 17.01
CA LYS A 329 -2.40 23.81 16.14
C LYS A 329 -3.07 23.20 14.92
N ALA A 330 -2.46 22.20 14.28
CA ALA A 330 -3.04 21.50 13.14
C ALA A 330 -4.34 20.79 13.52
N CYS A 331 -4.38 20.09 14.67
CA CYS A 331 -5.60 19.45 15.17
C CYS A 331 -6.71 20.48 15.47
N SER A 332 -6.34 21.62 16.05
CA SER A 332 -7.31 22.70 16.32
C SER A 332 -7.88 23.32 15.05
N GLY A 333 -7.03 23.54 14.02
CA GLY A 333 -7.48 23.99 12.69
C GLY A 333 -8.49 23.04 12.09
N LEU A 334 -8.13 21.76 12.01
CA LEU A 334 -9.00 20.70 11.49
C LEU A 334 -10.37 20.63 12.19
N ARG A 335 -10.40 20.77 13.53
CA ARG A 335 -11.68 20.81 14.26
C ARG A 335 -12.56 22.00 13.84
N GLY A 336 -11.92 23.13 13.49
CA GLY A 336 -12.61 24.30 12.94
C GLY A 336 -13.25 23.99 11.60
N SER A 337 -12.50 23.45 10.67
CA SER A 337 -12.97 23.10 9.32
C SER A 337 -14.07 22.03 9.36
N ILE A 338 -13.92 20.98 10.19
CA ILE A 338 -14.97 19.96 10.38
C ILE A 338 -16.25 20.59 10.86
N LYS A 339 -16.20 21.46 11.88
CA LYS A 339 -17.38 22.12 12.43
C LYS A 339 -18.08 23.03 11.40
N GLN A 340 -17.32 23.70 10.54
CA GLN A 340 -17.91 24.51 9.46
C GLN A 340 -18.64 23.65 8.45
N LEU A 341 -18.06 22.54 8.04
CA LEU A 341 -18.72 21.61 7.12
C LEU A 341 -19.98 20.99 7.76
N GLU A 342 -19.91 20.53 9.02
CA GLU A 342 -21.07 19.98 9.75
C GLU A 342 -22.24 20.97 9.83
N LEU A 343 -21.95 22.27 10.03
CA LEU A 343 -23.00 23.32 10.06
C LEU A 343 -23.70 23.43 8.71
N VAL A 344 -22.96 23.43 7.61
CA VAL A 344 -23.57 23.51 6.26
C VAL A 344 -24.38 22.26 5.93
N LEU A 345 -23.84 21.06 6.22
CA LEU A 345 -24.55 19.80 5.99
C LEU A 345 -25.87 19.73 6.79
N SER A 346 -25.87 20.22 8.04
CA SER A 346 -27.09 20.27 8.86
C SER A 346 -28.15 21.20 8.26
N CYS A 347 -27.76 22.31 7.61
CA CYS A 347 -28.70 23.19 6.90
C CYS A 347 -29.28 22.50 5.65
N CYS A 348 -28.45 21.78 4.89
CA CYS A 348 -28.90 21.04 3.70
C CYS A 348 -29.90 19.93 4.07
N SER A 349 -29.66 19.21 5.18
CA SER A 349 -30.55 18.14 5.66
C SER A 349 -31.92 18.65 6.03
N VAL A 350 -32.06 19.86 6.62
CA VAL A 350 -33.32 20.48 6.99
C VAL A 350 -34.10 20.88 5.74
N GLY A 351 -33.43 21.47 4.73
CA GLY A 351 -34.05 21.86 3.47
C GLY A 351 -34.67 20.67 2.70
N GLN A 352 -33.93 19.55 2.65
CA GLN A 352 -34.43 18.32 1.99
C GLN A 352 -35.64 17.73 2.71
N LEU A 353 -35.73 17.81 4.04
CA LEU A 353 -36.87 17.36 4.81
C LEU A 353 -38.12 18.24 4.57
N GLU A 354 -37.97 19.56 4.45
CA GLU A 354 -39.03 20.49 4.14
C GLU A 354 -39.61 20.28 2.73
N GLU A 355 -38.75 20.03 1.72
CA GLU A 355 -39.18 19.69 0.36
C GLU A 355 -39.96 18.36 0.30
N GLN A 356 -39.51 17.33 1.02
CA GLN A 356 -40.21 16.05 1.10
C GLN A 356 -41.60 16.19 1.77
N LEU A 357 -41.72 16.99 2.82
CA LEU A 357 -42.99 17.27 3.51
C LEU A 357 -43.96 18.06 2.62
N THR A 358 -43.48 19.03 1.86
CA THR A 358 -44.30 19.80 0.92
C THR A 358 -44.77 18.98 -0.26
N ASN A 359 -43.94 18.12 -0.82
CA ASN A 359 -44.31 17.21 -1.90
C ASN A 359 -45.31 16.11 -1.46
N THR A 360 -45.22 15.66 -0.20
CA THR A 360 -46.14 14.68 0.35
C THR A 360 -47.55 15.31 0.65
N SER A 361 -47.58 16.59 0.98
CA SER A 361 -48.83 17.32 1.24
C SER A 361 -49.55 17.75 -0.04
N LEU A 362 -48.90 17.77 -1.20
CA LEU A 362 -49.50 18.08 -2.50
C LEU A 362 -50.05 16.84 -3.24
N SER A 363 -49.84 15.63 -2.72
CA SER A 363 -50.30 14.37 -3.31
C SER A 363 -51.52 13.78 -2.60
N HIS A 364 -52.22 14.54 -1.75
CA HIS A 364 -53.50 14.28 -1.15
C HIS A 364 -54.49 15.37 -1.56
#